data_0c8058c4edcff42b8a50ddc18dfa3ba2
#
_entry.id   0c8058c4edcff42b8a50ddc18dfa3ba2
#
_cell.length_a   1.000
_cell.length_b   1.000
_cell.length_c   1.000
_cell.angle_alpha   90.00
_cell.angle_beta   90.00
_cell.angle_gamma   90.00
#
_symmetry.space_group_name_H-M   'P 1'
#
loop_
_entity.id
_entity.type
_entity.pdbx_description
1 polymer ?
#
loop_
_entity_poly.entity_id
_entity_poly.type
_entity_poly.pdbx_seq_one_letter_code
_entity_poly.pdbx_strand_id
1 'polypeptide(L)'
;TTESINLLASSFGEAFLHPGDEVIVSVMEHHSNIVPWQLLAERKRINLKVIPMNDRSELLMDEYEKLFTDRTKIVSVVHVSNVLGTVNPIKEMIKIAHNHDVPFLVDAAQSIPHMAVDVKDLDADFLVFSGHKVYGPTGVGVLYGKEEWLNKLPPYQGGGEMIKHVSFERTTFNELPFKFEAGTPDYIGTTGLAKALDYVSAIGMDKIAAYEHELTEYATQRLKTIPGMRIFGEAAEKGSVISFLVGDIHHFDMGTLLDRLGIAVR
;
A
#
# COMPACT_ATOMS: atom_id res chain seq x y z
N THR A 1 0.37 -7.73 0.46
CA THR A 1 0.25 -6.49 -0.34
C THR A 1 0.36 -6.77 -1.82
N THR A 2 1.50 -7.24 -2.33
CA THR A 2 1.73 -7.39 -3.79
C THR A 2 0.65 -8.24 -4.46
N GLU A 3 0.36 -9.44 -3.93
CA GLU A 3 -0.69 -10.32 -4.47
C GLU A 3 -2.08 -9.66 -4.40
N SER A 4 -2.38 -8.98 -3.29
CA SER A 4 -3.65 -8.26 -3.11
C SER A 4 -3.86 -7.15 -4.15
N ILE A 5 -2.79 -6.38 -4.46
CA ILE A 5 -2.87 -5.34 -5.50
C ILE A 5 -2.99 -5.97 -6.90
N ASN A 6 -2.28 -7.08 -7.18
CA ASN A 6 -2.45 -7.82 -8.44
C ASN A 6 -3.86 -8.38 -8.60
N LEU A 7 -4.44 -8.95 -7.52
CA LEU A 7 -5.82 -9.40 -7.51
C LEU A 7 -6.76 -8.24 -7.86
N LEU A 8 -6.62 -7.11 -7.14
CA LEU A 8 -7.50 -5.96 -7.37
C LEU A 8 -7.31 -5.38 -8.77
N ALA A 9 -6.08 -5.17 -9.22
CA ALA A 9 -5.80 -4.64 -10.56
C ALA A 9 -6.37 -5.54 -11.65
N SER A 10 -6.27 -6.87 -11.51
CA SER A 10 -6.83 -7.83 -12.45
C SER A 10 -8.34 -7.82 -12.44
N SER A 11 -8.97 -8.05 -11.27
CA SER A 11 -10.43 -8.18 -11.14
C SER A 11 -11.15 -6.86 -11.40
N PHE A 12 -10.64 -5.75 -10.88
CA PHE A 12 -11.19 -4.41 -11.11
C PHE A 12 -11.01 -4.01 -12.58
N GLY A 13 -9.82 -4.27 -13.13
CA GLY A 13 -9.53 -4.02 -14.54
C GLY A 13 -10.46 -4.77 -15.47
N GLU A 14 -10.77 -6.03 -15.16
CA GLU A 14 -11.71 -6.82 -15.96
C GLU A 14 -13.14 -6.28 -15.87
N ALA A 15 -13.60 -5.93 -14.67
CA ALA A 15 -14.97 -5.50 -14.44
C ALA A 15 -15.26 -4.07 -14.94
N PHE A 16 -14.32 -3.13 -14.81
CA PHE A 16 -14.63 -1.71 -14.89
C PHE A 16 -13.74 -0.90 -15.82
N LEU A 17 -12.58 -1.40 -16.27
CA LEU A 17 -11.66 -0.62 -17.08
C LEU A 17 -11.77 -0.91 -18.57
N HIS A 18 -11.90 0.15 -19.35
CA HIS A 18 -11.98 0.13 -20.81
C HIS A 18 -10.83 0.97 -21.41
N PRO A 19 -10.51 0.81 -22.72
CA PRO A 19 -9.48 1.62 -23.36
C PRO A 19 -9.71 3.12 -23.20
N GLY A 20 -8.67 3.83 -22.75
CA GLY A 20 -8.69 5.26 -22.47
C GLY A 20 -9.12 5.64 -21.06
N ASP A 21 -9.56 4.71 -20.24
CA ASP A 21 -9.81 4.96 -18.81
C ASP A 21 -8.51 5.23 -18.06
N GLU A 22 -8.62 5.79 -16.87
CA GLU A 22 -7.49 6.32 -16.10
C GLU A 22 -7.44 5.72 -14.68
N VAL A 23 -6.23 5.43 -14.24
CA VAL A 23 -5.90 5.06 -12.86
C VAL A 23 -4.96 6.12 -12.30
N ILE A 24 -5.25 6.67 -11.13
CA ILE A 24 -4.39 7.64 -10.45
C ILE A 24 -3.55 6.91 -9.42
N VAL A 25 -2.23 7.12 -9.46
CA VAL A 25 -1.24 6.66 -8.47
C VAL A 25 -0.38 7.83 -8.02
N SER A 26 0.42 7.69 -6.96
CA SER A 26 1.36 8.74 -6.59
C SER A 26 2.79 8.47 -7.09
N VAL A 27 3.62 9.51 -7.13
CA VAL A 27 5.03 9.41 -7.50
C VAL A 27 5.86 8.60 -6.48
N MET A 28 5.35 8.41 -5.26
CA MET A 28 6.06 7.72 -4.17
C MET A 28 5.61 6.28 -3.93
N GLU A 29 4.88 5.69 -4.87
CA GLU A 29 4.39 4.33 -4.74
C GLU A 29 5.51 3.29 -4.70
N HIS A 30 5.33 2.25 -3.91
CA HIS A 30 6.14 1.04 -4.02
C HIS A 30 5.87 0.35 -5.36
N HIS A 31 6.86 -0.36 -5.90
CA HIS A 31 6.73 -1.09 -7.18
C HIS A 31 5.51 -2.02 -7.23
N SER A 32 5.10 -2.59 -6.10
CA SER A 32 3.88 -3.42 -6.00
C SER A 32 2.59 -2.65 -6.32
N ASN A 33 2.61 -1.32 -6.19
CA ASN A 33 1.47 -0.46 -6.51
C ASN A 33 1.69 0.38 -7.79
N ILE A 34 2.71 0.08 -8.57
CA ILE A 34 2.95 0.66 -9.90
C ILE A 34 2.81 -0.42 -10.97
N VAL A 35 3.61 -1.49 -10.84
CA VAL A 35 3.78 -2.49 -11.90
C VAL A 35 2.48 -3.22 -12.26
N PRO A 36 1.60 -3.64 -11.33
CA PRO A 36 0.33 -4.26 -11.70
C PRO A 36 -0.55 -3.36 -12.57
N TRP A 37 -0.59 -2.06 -12.27
CA TRP A 37 -1.32 -1.08 -13.06
C TRP A 37 -0.68 -0.81 -14.44
N GLN A 38 0.66 -0.82 -14.53
CA GLN A 38 1.38 -0.71 -15.81
C GLN A 38 1.08 -1.91 -16.71
N LEU A 39 1.18 -3.14 -16.17
CA LEU A 39 0.83 -4.35 -16.91
C LEU A 39 -0.63 -4.36 -17.38
N LEU A 40 -1.53 -3.82 -16.57
CA LEU A 40 -2.93 -3.65 -16.94
C LEU A 40 -3.08 -2.57 -18.04
N ALA A 41 -2.33 -1.46 -17.92
CA ALA A 41 -2.34 -0.37 -18.89
C ALA A 41 -1.93 -0.86 -20.28
N GLU A 42 -0.89 -1.68 -20.38
CA GLU A 42 -0.46 -2.29 -21.63
C GLU A 42 -1.55 -3.20 -22.23
N ARG A 43 -2.18 -4.04 -21.40
CA ARG A 43 -3.21 -5.01 -21.86
C ARG A 43 -4.52 -4.36 -22.24
N LYS A 44 -4.98 -3.38 -21.45
CA LYS A 44 -6.30 -2.75 -21.61
C LYS A 44 -6.26 -1.37 -22.26
N ARG A 45 -5.08 -0.82 -22.55
CA ARG A 45 -4.89 0.52 -23.14
C ARG A 45 -5.49 1.62 -22.27
N ILE A 46 -5.30 1.53 -20.97
CA ILE A 46 -5.64 2.55 -19.99
C ILE A 46 -4.44 3.47 -19.72
N ASN A 47 -4.67 4.59 -19.06
CA ASN A 47 -3.65 5.58 -18.76
C ASN A 47 -3.36 5.62 -17.26
N LEU A 48 -2.08 5.71 -16.88
CA LEU A 48 -1.69 6.01 -15.51
C LEU A 48 -1.47 7.52 -15.37
N LYS A 49 -2.10 8.12 -14.37
CA LYS A 49 -1.87 9.49 -13.95
C LYS A 49 -1.13 9.49 -12.62
N VAL A 50 -0.16 10.37 -12.48
CA VAL A 50 0.74 10.38 -11.34
C VAL A 50 0.60 11.68 -10.57
N ILE A 51 0.27 11.58 -9.28
CA ILE A 51 0.24 12.72 -8.36
C ILE A 51 1.68 13.15 -8.08
N PRO A 52 2.06 14.39 -8.38
CA PRO A 52 3.40 14.88 -8.08
C PRO A 52 3.57 15.21 -6.59
N MET A 53 4.83 15.39 -6.17
CA MET A 53 5.19 15.83 -4.82
C MET A 53 6.06 17.10 -4.86
N ASN A 54 6.10 17.82 -3.74
CA ASN A 54 6.99 18.96 -3.54
C ASN A 54 8.40 18.55 -3.07
N ASP A 55 9.29 19.54 -2.88
CA ASP A 55 10.67 19.30 -2.43
C ASP A 55 10.75 18.75 -0.99
N ARG A 56 9.68 18.88 -0.20
CA ARG A 56 9.59 18.28 1.13
C ARG A 56 9.08 16.83 1.08
N SER A 57 8.81 16.31 -0.11
CA SER A 57 8.23 15.00 -0.35
C SER A 57 6.80 14.86 0.17
N GLU A 58 5.98 15.89 0.06
CA GLU A 58 4.54 15.89 0.31
C GLU A 58 3.79 15.90 -1.02
N LEU A 59 2.70 15.13 -1.13
CA LEU A 59 1.88 15.10 -2.34
C LEU A 59 1.20 16.46 -2.57
N LEU A 60 1.18 16.93 -3.81
CA LEU A 60 0.52 18.18 -4.19
C LEU A 60 -0.98 17.95 -4.35
N MET A 61 -1.75 18.28 -3.30
CA MET A 61 -3.19 18.01 -3.25
C MET A 61 -3.99 18.77 -4.31
N ASP A 62 -3.59 20.01 -4.62
CA ASP A 62 -4.20 20.78 -5.71
C ASP A 62 -3.99 20.16 -7.08
N GLU A 63 -2.83 19.50 -7.30
CA GLU A 63 -2.56 18.77 -8.53
C GLU A 63 -3.31 17.43 -8.55
N TYR A 64 -3.44 16.78 -7.40
CA TYR A 64 -4.24 15.55 -7.27
C TYR A 64 -5.69 15.78 -7.71
N GLU A 65 -6.34 16.83 -7.23
CA GLU A 65 -7.72 17.15 -7.59
C GLU A 65 -7.90 17.43 -9.10
N LYS A 66 -6.90 18.07 -9.74
CA LYS A 66 -6.91 18.33 -11.18
C LYS A 66 -6.75 17.08 -12.06
N LEU A 67 -6.29 15.96 -11.50
CA LEU A 67 -6.12 14.72 -12.26
C LEU A 67 -7.45 14.03 -12.59
N PHE A 68 -8.52 14.34 -11.86
CA PHE A 68 -9.81 13.67 -12.09
C PHE A 68 -10.46 14.10 -13.39
N THR A 69 -10.96 13.12 -14.13
CA THR A 69 -11.77 13.28 -15.34
C THR A 69 -12.89 12.22 -15.33
N ASP A 70 -13.82 12.29 -16.26
CA ASP A 70 -14.87 11.27 -16.44
C ASP A 70 -14.29 9.87 -16.76
N ARG A 71 -13.01 9.79 -17.11
CA ARG A 71 -12.28 8.57 -17.40
C ARG A 71 -11.59 7.99 -16.16
N THR A 72 -11.45 8.73 -15.09
CA THR A 72 -10.83 8.22 -13.84
C THR A 72 -11.73 7.17 -13.21
N LYS A 73 -11.17 5.97 -12.94
CA LYS A 73 -11.93 4.83 -12.43
C LYS A 73 -11.50 4.33 -11.07
N ILE A 74 -10.25 4.56 -10.68
CA ILE A 74 -9.73 4.18 -9.36
C ILE A 74 -8.51 5.03 -9.03
N VAL A 75 -8.35 5.32 -7.74
CA VAL A 75 -7.13 5.89 -7.16
C VAL A 75 -6.45 4.81 -6.32
N SER A 76 -5.12 4.70 -6.41
CA SER A 76 -4.34 3.73 -5.65
C SER A 76 -3.10 4.40 -5.07
N VAL A 77 -3.07 4.64 -3.75
CA VAL A 77 -2.01 5.43 -3.11
C VAL A 77 -1.51 4.78 -1.83
N VAL A 78 -0.19 4.85 -1.64
CA VAL A 78 0.48 4.41 -0.40
C VAL A 78 0.13 5.35 0.77
N HIS A 79 -0.22 4.79 1.92
CA HIS A 79 -0.51 5.57 3.12
C HIS A 79 0.76 6.17 3.72
N VAL A 80 1.82 5.34 3.89
CA VAL A 80 3.13 5.78 4.36
C VAL A 80 4.19 5.31 3.38
N SER A 81 4.99 6.25 2.86
CA SER A 81 6.05 5.92 1.92
C SER A 81 7.15 5.09 2.58
N ASN A 82 7.49 3.95 1.98
CA ASN A 82 8.55 3.08 2.44
C ASN A 82 9.97 3.65 2.23
N VAL A 83 10.11 4.70 1.43
CA VAL A 83 11.39 5.36 1.14
C VAL A 83 11.48 6.70 1.85
N LEU A 84 10.46 7.54 1.72
CA LEU A 84 10.49 8.92 2.21
C LEU A 84 9.98 9.04 3.66
N GLY A 85 9.20 8.05 4.11
CA GLY A 85 8.52 8.09 5.40
C GLY A 85 7.32 9.04 5.44
N THR A 86 7.02 9.76 4.36
CA THR A 86 5.87 10.66 4.28
C THR A 86 4.59 9.92 4.60
N VAL A 87 3.79 10.45 5.52
CA VAL A 87 2.42 10.01 5.79
C VAL A 87 1.49 10.84 4.92
N ASN A 88 0.82 10.19 3.97
CA ASN A 88 -0.08 10.86 3.05
C ASN A 88 -1.45 11.11 3.70
N PRO A 89 -2.14 12.22 3.36
CA PRO A 89 -3.44 12.58 3.93
C PRO A 89 -4.58 11.75 3.33
N ILE A 90 -4.53 10.41 3.52
CA ILE A 90 -5.39 9.43 2.84
C ILE A 90 -6.87 9.72 3.05
N LYS A 91 -7.30 10.12 4.25
CA LYS A 91 -8.70 10.43 4.53
C LYS A 91 -9.23 11.58 3.67
N GLU A 92 -8.41 12.62 3.49
CA GLU A 92 -8.74 13.74 2.60
C GLU A 92 -8.73 13.31 1.13
N MET A 93 -7.74 12.52 0.73
CA MET A 93 -7.64 12.00 -0.63
C MET A 93 -8.82 11.12 -1.01
N ILE A 94 -9.27 10.25 -0.11
CA ILE A 94 -10.48 9.42 -0.28
C ILE A 94 -11.71 10.31 -0.46
N LYS A 95 -11.86 11.33 0.39
CA LYS A 95 -12.99 12.27 0.28
C LYS A 95 -13.02 12.97 -1.09
N ILE A 96 -11.88 13.40 -1.60
CA ILE A 96 -11.78 13.99 -2.95
C ILE A 96 -12.18 12.97 -4.01
N ALA A 97 -11.65 11.74 -3.95
CA ALA A 97 -11.99 10.68 -4.90
C ALA A 97 -13.49 10.35 -4.89
N HIS A 98 -14.09 10.24 -3.70
CA HIS A 98 -15.53 9.98 -3.57
C HIS A 98 -16.41 11.13 -4.09
N ASN A 99 -15.96 12.38 -4.02
CA ASN A 99 -16.67 13.52 -4.64
C ASN A 99 -16.73 13.38 -6.18
N HIS A 100 -15.87 12.55 -6.77
CA HIS A 100 -15.85 12.20 -8.19
C HIS A 100 -16.42 10.82 -8.48
N ASP A 101 -17.07 10.16 -7.51
CA ASP A 101 -17.58 8.77 -7.59
C ASP A 101 -16.47 7.74 -7.94
N VAL A 102 -15.24 7.98 -7.52
CA VAL A 102 -14.07 7.15 -7.80
C VAL A 102 -13.64 6.39 -6.54
N PRO A 103 -13.57 5.04 -6.56
CA PRO A 103 -13.10 4.24 -5.43
C PRO A 103 -11.59 4.40 -5.19
N PHE A 104 -11.19 4.13 -3.95
CA PHE A 104 -9.83 4.33 -3.47
C PHE A 104 -9.23 3.05 -2.86
N LEU A 105 -8.05 2.67 -3.35
CA LEU A 105 -7.19 1.64 -2.76
C LEU A 105 -6.09 2.29 -1.91
N VAL A 106 -5.99 1.88 -0.66
CA VAL A 106 -4.92 2.28 0.27
C VAL A 106 -3.88 1.16 0.36
N ASP A 107 -2.64 1.42 -0.08
CA ASP A 107 -1.51 0.56 0.29
C ASP A 107 -1.05 0.92 1.71
N ALA A 108 -1.49 0.12 2.67
CA ALA A 108 -1.21 0.29 4.09
C ALA A 108 -0.02 -0.56 4.58
N ALA A 109 0.83 -1.04 3.66
CA ALA A 109 1.94 -1.93 4.00
C ALA A 109 2.93 -1.32 5.02
N GLN A 110 3.04 -0.01 5.06
CA GLN A 110 3.90 0.71 6.00
C GLN A 110 3.12 1.46 7.09
N SER A 111 1.80 1.56 7.00
CA SER A 111 1.01 2.20 8.07
C SER A 111 0.56 1.21 9.14
N ILE A 112 0.07 0.02 8.76
CA ILE A 112 -0.43 -0.99 9.71
C ILE A 112 0.59 -1.37 10.78
N PRO A 113 1.91 -1.53 10.51
CA PRO A 113 2.89 -1.85 11.53
C PRO A 113 3.16 -0.72 12.53
N HIS A 114 2.91 0.54 12.17
CA HIS A 114 3.46 1.71 12.83
C HIS A 114 2.41 2.66 13.42
N MET A 115 1.16 2.58 12.98
CA MET A 115 0.09 3.46 13.44
C MET A 115 -1.27 2.77 13.43
N ALA A 116 -2.20 3.29 14.23
CA ALA A 116 -3.59 2.82 14.20
C ALA A 116 -4.25 3.20 12.86
N VAL A 117 -4.88 2.22 12.22
CA VAL A 117 -5.61 2.41 10.96
C VAL A 117 -7.02 1.85 11.12
N ASP A 118 -8.02 2.69 10.96
CA ASP A 118 -9.43 2.29 10.96
C ASP A 118 -10.00 2.48 9.55
N VAL A 119 -10.33 1.38 8.89
CA VAL A 119 -10.86 1.39 7.51
C VAL A 119 -12.22 2.08 7.39
N LYS A 120 -13.01 2.08 8.48
CA LYS A 120 -14.32 2.75 8.51
C LYS A 120 -14.16 4.25 8.68
N ASP A 121 -13.23 4.68 9.55
CA ASP A 121 -12.94 6.10 9.74
C ASP A 121 -12.30 6.71 8.49
N LEU A 122 -11.45 5.95 7.78
CA LEU A 122 -10.89 6.35 6.49
C LEU A 122 -11.93 6.35 5.37
N ASP A 123 -12.98 5.55 5.50
CA ASP A 123 -13.94 5.23 4.43
C ASP A 123 -13.27 4.61 3.18
N ALA A 124 -12.20 3.83 3.40
CA ALA A 124 -11.46 3.19 2.32
C ALA A 124 -12.31 2.13 1.59
N ASP A 125 -12.29 2.14 0.26
CA ASP A 125 -12.98 1.12 -0.54
C ASP A 125 -12.19 -0.18 -0.56
N PHE A 126 -10.85 -0.05 -0.64
CA PHE A 126 -9.91 -1.17 -0.53
C PHE A 126 -8.71 -0.78 0.32
N LEU A 127 -8.18 -1.75 1.07
CA LEU A 127 -6.95 -1.57 1.85
C LEU A 127 -6.14 -2.86 1.84
N VAL A 128 -4.82 -2.74 1.67
CA VAL A 128 -3.93 -3.90 1.59
C VAL A 128 -2.74 -3.76 2.52
N PHE A 129 -2.31 -4.89 3.11
CA PHE A 129 -1.05 -4.96 3.86
C PHE A 129 -0.44 -6.36 3.85
N SER A 130 0.79 -6.49 4.34
CA SER A 130 1.54 -7.75 4.41
C SER A 130 1.81 -8.17 5.84
N GLY A 131 1.57 -9.44 6.15
CA GLY A 131 1.74 -10.00 7.49
C GLY A 131 3.17 -9.89 8.02
N HIS A 132 4.19 -10.14 7.17
CA HIS A 132 5.59 -10.08 7.58
C HIS A 132 6.08 -8.69 8.03
N LYS A 133 5.35 -7.62 7.70
CA LYS A 133 5.68 -6.27 8.16
C LYS A 133 5.09 -5.94 9.53
N VAL A 134 4.09 -6.70 9.97
CA VAL A 134 3.43 -6.56 11.27
C VAL A 134 3.75 -7.75 12.18
N TYR A 135 5.02 -8.19 12.14
CA TYR A 135 5.59 -9.29 12.93
C TYR A 135 4.98 -10.67 12.65
N GLY A 136 4.14 -10.79 11.62
CA GLY A 136 3.55 -12.04 11.17
C GLY A 136 4.45 -12.83 10.23
N PRO A 137 4.02 -14.02 9.79
CA PRO A 137 4.76 -14.84 8.85
C PRO A 137 4.87 -14.21 7.46
N THR A 138 5.87 -14.64 6.70
CA THR A 138 5.93 -14.42 5.25
C THR A 138 4.84 -15.22 4.53
N GLY A 139 4.48 -14.82 3.30
CA GLY A 139 3.50 -15.52 2.47
C GLY A 139 2.05 -15.13 2.72
N VAL A 140 1.72 -14.50 3.83
CA VAL A 140 0.37 -14.06 4.17
C VAL A 140 0.23 -12.55 4.11
N GLY A 141 -0.92 -12.08 3.65
CA GLY A 141 -1.32 -10.69 3.62
C GLY A 141 -2.83 -10.55 3.61
N VAL A 142 -3.31 -9.33 3.65
CA VAL A 142 -4.74 -9.02 3.72
C VAL A 142 -5.13 -8.07 2.60
N LEU A 143 -6.26 -8.34 1.97
CA LEU A 143 -7.04 -7.41 1.18
C LEU A 143 -8.36 -7.19 1.90
N TYR A 144 -8.59 -5.98 2.37
CA TYR A 144 -9.91 -5.49 2.76
C TYR A 144 -10.58 -4.86 1.56
N GLY A 145 -11.87 -5.05 1.41
CA GLY A 145 -12.70 -4.33 0.44
C GLY A 145 -14.12 -4.15 0.96
N LYS A 146 -14.77 -3.03 0.62
CA LYS A 146 -16.19 -2.87 0.86
C LYS A 146 -16.95 -3.98 0.13
N GLU A 147 -17.91 -4.59 0.81
CA GLU A 147 -18.66 -5.74 0.29
C GLU A 147 -19.32 -5.47 -1.06
N GLU A 148 -19.86 -4.27 -1.24
CA GLU A 148 -20.47 -3.86 -2.50
C GLU A 148 -19.51 -3.89 -3.70
N TRP A 149 -18.24 -3.51 -3.48
CA TRP A 149 -17.20 -3.60 -4.50
C TRP A 149 -16.79 -5.05 -4.75
N LEU A 150 -16.48 -5.79 -3.69
CA LEU A 150 -16.04 -7.19 -3.80
C LEU A 150 -17.11 -8.06 -4.49
N ASN A 151 -18.40 -7.81 -4.27
CA ASN A 151 -19.47 -8.52 -4.94
C ASN A 151 -19.52 -8.28 -6.46
N LYS A 152 -19.14 -7.08 -6.91
CA LYS A 152 -19.11 -6.71 -8.34
C LYS A 152 -17.86 -7.25 -9.07
N LEU A 153 -16.79 -7.56 -8.35
CA LEU A 153 -15.54 -8.02 -8.95
C LEU A 153 -15.63 -9.51 -9.36
N PRO A 154 -15.10 -9.91 -10.54
CA PRO A 154 -14.90 -11.30 -10.86
C PRO A 154 -13.77 -11.91 -10.00
N PRO A 155 -13.73 -13.24 -9.84
CA PRO A 155 -12.63 -13.90 -9.17
C PRO A 155 -11.31 -13.67 -9.92
N TYR A 156 -10.22 -13.67 -9.17
CA TYR A 156 -8.86 -13.49 -9.70
C TYR A 156 -8.22 -14.80 -10.13
N GLN A 157 -8.32 -15.82 -9.27
CA GLN A 157 -7.80 -17.14 -9.52
C GLN A 157 -8.97 -18.16 -9.56
N GLY A 158 -8.80 -19.23 -10.30
CA GLY A 158 -9.75 -20.33 -10.35
C GLY A 158 -9.16 -21.59 -9.76
N GLY A 159 -9.98 -22.35 -9.01
CA GLY A 159 -9.54 -23.60 -8.38
C GLY A 159 -10.62 -24.19 -7.48
N GLY A 160 -10.21 -25.09 -6.60
CA GLY A 160 -11.06 -25.59 -5.52
C GLY A 160 -11.42 -24.49 -4.52
N GLU A 161 -12.34 -24.78 -3.62
CA GLU A 161 -12.84 -23.94 -2.53
C GLU A 161 -13.63 -22.69 -2.98
N MET A 162 -13.18 -21.96 -4.00
CA MET A 162 -13.78 -20.72 -4.47
C MET A 162 -15.02 -20.93 -5.38
N ILE A 163 -15.34 -22.17 -5.72
CA ILE A 163 -16.44 -22.54 -6.60
C ILE A 163 -17.68 -23.01 -5.82
N LYS A 164 -18.90 -22.75 -6.35
CA LYS A 164 -20.17 -23.25 -5.84
C LYS A 164 -20.66 -24.44 -6.66
N HIS A 165 -20.57 -24.32 -7.97
CA HIS A 165 -20.95 -25.40 -8.93
C HIS A 165 -20.01 -25.34 -10.12
N VAL A 166 -19.60 -26.52 -10.62
CA VAL A 166 -18.73 -26.66 -11.78
C VAL A 166 -19.36 -27.69 -12.77
N SER A 167 -19.46 -27.28 -14.02
CA SER A 167 -19.68 -28.20 -15.14
C SER A 167 -18.67 -27.84 -16.25
N PHE A 168 -18.61 -28.64 -17.30
CA PHE A 168 -17.75 -28.31 -18.45
C PHE A 168 -18.23 -27.07 -19.22
N GLU A 169 -19.53 -26.72 -19.11
CA GLU A 169 -20.12 -25.56 -19.79
C GLU A 169 -19.95 -24.26 -19.00
N ARG A 170 -19.98 -24.32 -17.66
CA ARG A 170 -19.87 -23.14 -16.82
C ARG A 170 -19.52 -23.44 -15.36
N THR A 171 -18.99 -22.43 -14.67
CA THR A 171 -18.77 -22.44 -13.24
C THR A 171 -19.55 -21.30 -12.58
N THR A 172 -20.07 -21.55 -11.37
CA THR A 172 -20.55 -20.51 -10.46
C THR A 172 -19.65 -20.47 -9.22
N PHE A 173 -19.51 -19.28 -8.63
CA PHE A 173 -18.54 -19.03 -7.58
C PHE A 173 -19.20 -18.97 -6.21
N ASN A 174 -18.42 -19.23 -5.18
CA ASN A 174 -18.83 -19.09 -3.79
C ASN A 174 -19.06 -17.62 -3.42
N GLU A 175 -19.66 -17.44 -2.25
CA GLU A 175 -19.84 -16.13 -1.63
C GLU A 175 -18.50 -15.61 -1.06
N LEU A 176 -18.47 -14.32 -0.70
CA LEU A 176 -17.34 -13.72 -0.01
C LEU A 176 -17.12 -14.39 1.36
N PRO A 177 -15.88 -14.55 1.83
CA PRO A 177 -14.62 -14.20 1.16
C PRO A 177 -14.12 -15.26 0.17
N PHE A 178 -14.71 -16.46 0.17
CA PHE A 178 -14.23 -17.65 -0.55
C PHE A 178 -14.07 -17.46 -2.06
N LYS A 179 -14.88 -16.58 -2.66
CA LYS A 179 -14.77 -16.25 -4.10
C LYS A 179 -13.36 -15.84 -4.54
N PHE A 180 -12.56 -15.28 -3.63
CA PHE A 180 -11.19 -14.82 -3.90
C PHE A 180 -10.10 -15.72 -3.32
N GLU A 181 -10.47 -16.84 -2.71
CA GLU A 181 -9.56 -17.75 -2.02
C GLU A 181 -9.54 -19.11 -2.71
N ALA A 182 -8.77 -19.22 -3.83
CA ALA A 182 -8.67 -20.45 -4.60
C ALA A 182 -7.65 -21.41 -4.01
N GLY A 183 -8.04 -22.67 -3.86
CA GLY A 183 -7.21 -23.75 -3.29
C GLY A 183 -7.22 -23.76 -1.77
N THR A 184 -6.48 -24.72 -1.18
CA THR A 184 -6.36 -24.82 0.28
C THR A 184 -5.68 -23.57 0.86
N PRO A 185 -6.34 -22.85 1.79
CA PRO A 185 -5.80 -21.61 2.32
C PRO A 185 -4.55 -21.85 3.20
N ASP A 186 -3.69 -20.86 3.30
CA ASP A 186 -2.55 -20.85 4.24
C ASP A 186 -3.04 -20.64 5.68
N TYR A 187 -3.63 -21.69 6.27
CA TYR A 187 -4.13 -21.65 7.65
C TYR A 187 -3.01 -21.54 8.71
N ILE A 188 -1.78 -21.94 8.39
CA ILE A 188 -0.63 -21.77 9.29
C ILE A 188 -0.22 -20.30 9.33
N GLY A 189 -0.02 -19.69 8.17
CA GLY A 189 0.35 -18.28 8.07
C GLY A 189 -0.72 -17.36 8.62
N THR A 190 -2.01 -17.61 8.35
CA THR A 190 -3.11 -16.79 8.86
C THR A 190 -3.25 -16.89 10.40
N THR A 191 -3.04 -18.09 10.99
CA THR A 191 -3.00 -18.26 12.44
C THR A 191 -1.83 -17.49 13.06
N GLY A 192 -0.65 -17.56 12.42
CA GLY A 192 0.52 -16.78 12.83
C GLY A 192 0.30 -15.29 12.76
N LEU A 193 -0.35 -14.81 11.67
CA LEU A 193 -0.71 -13.40 11.52
C LEU A 193 -1.69 -12.94 12.60
N ALA A 194 -2.74 -13.73 12.91
CA ALA A 194 -3.66 -13.41 13.98
C ALA A 194 -2.93 -13.22 15.32
N LYS A 195 -1.97 -14.11 15.64
CA LYS A 195 -1.15 -13.99 16.84
C LYS A 195 -0.24 -12.76 16.86
N ALA A 196 0.29 -12.38 15.69
CA ALA A 196 1.09 -11.16 15.57
C ALA A 196 0.24 -9.90 15.79
N LEU A 197 -1.00 -9.87 15.26
CA LEU A 197 -1.93 -8.78 15.50
C LEU A 197 -2.34 -8.66 16.97
N ASP A 198 -2.58 -9.78 17.66
CA ASP A 198 -2.79 -9.81 19.12
C ASP A 198 -1.60 -9.20 19.89
N TYR A 199 -0.38 -9.55 19.47
CA TYR A 199 0.85 -9.06 20.09
C TYR A 199 1.00 -7.55 19.97
N VAL A 200 0.87 -6.97 18.79
CA VAL A 200 0.99 -5.52 18.61
C VAL A 200 -0.16 -4.77 19.28
N SER A 201 -1.38 -5.34 19.26
CA SER A 201 -2.54 -4.77 19.92
C SER A 201 -2.35 -4.74 21.45
N ALA A 202 -1.72 -5.75 22.02
CA ALA A 202 -1.41 -5.80 23.45
C ALA A 202 -0.36 -4.75 23.89
N ILE A 203 0.58 -4.40 23.01
CA ILE A 203 1.52 -3.28 23.24
C ILE A 203 0.75 -1.95 23.15
N GLY A 204 -0.10 -1.81 22.15
CA GLY A 204 -0.88 -0.62 21.83
C GLY A 204 -0.25 0.21 20.72
N MET A 205 -0.98 0.41 19.63
CA MET A 205 -0.49 1.13 18.44
C MET A 205 -0.08 2.57 18.75
N ASP A 206 -0.78 3.25 19.65
CA ASP A 206 -0.43 4.61 20.08
C ASP A 206 0.93 4.68 20.77
N LYS A 207 1.27 3.65 21.57
CA LYS A 207 2.57 3.57 22.23
C LYS A 207 3.69 3.28 21.24
N ILE A 208 3.43 2.41 20.25
CA ILE A 208 4.38 2.12 19.17
C ILE A 208 4.65 3.40 18.39
N ALA A 209 3.60 4.08 17.91
CA ALA A 209 3.73 5.32 17.16
C ALA A 209 4.47 6.40 17.93
N ALA A 210 4.16 6.60 19.22
CA ALA A 210 4.83 7.61 20.05
C ALA A 210 6.32 7.30 20.25
N TYR A 211 6.68 6.05 20.51
CA TYR A 211 8.08 5.66 20.68
C TYR A 211 8.88 5.75 19.38
N GLU A 212 8.31 5.33 18.26
CA GLU A 212 8.95 5.44 16.96
C GLU A 212 9.13 6.92 16.55
N HIS A 213 8.18 7.77 16.87
CA HIS A 213 8.29 9.21 16.65
C HIS A 213 9.48 9.82 17.43
N GLU A 214 9.59 9.50 18.73
CA GLU A 214 10.71 9.94 19.57
C GLU A 214 12.06 9.48 18.97
N LEU A 215 12.16 8.22 18.56
CA LEU A 215 13.38 7.69 17.95
C LEU A 215 13.70 8.36 16.60
N THR A 216 12.69 8.62 15.80
CA THR A 216 12.85 9.26 14.48
C THR A 216 13.33 10.70 14.63
N GLU A 217 12.77 11.45 15.58
CA GLU A 217 13.23 12.82 15.89
C GLU A 217 14.67 12.82 16.41
N TYR A 218 14.97 11.96 17.39
CA TYR A 218 16.31 11.83 17.94
C TYR A 218 17.34 11.49 16.86
N ALA A 219 17.05 10.46 16.04
CA ALA A 219 17.96 10.05 14.97
C ALA A 219 18.14 11.16 13.92
N THR A 220 17.05 11.81 13.51
CA THR A 220 17.10 12.92 12.54
C THR A 220 17.97 14.08 13.04
N GLN A 221 17.80 14.48 14.29
CA GLN A 221 18.61 15.55 14.91
C GLN A 221 20.10 15.17 14.94
N ARG A 222 20.42 13.93 15.32
CA ARG A 222 21.81 13.44 15.34
C ARG A 222 22.41 13.34 13.94
N LEU A 223 21.68 12.82 12.97
CA LEU A 223 22.14 12.70 11.59
C LEU A 223 22.43 14.07 10.98
N LYS A 224 21.59 15.08 11.23
CA LYS A 224 21.79 16.47 10.76
C LYS A 224 23.08 17.12 11.27
N THR A 225 23.72 16.60 12.32
CA THR A 225 25.04 17.11 12.80
C THR A 225 26.22 16.56 12.00
N ILE A 226 26.03 15.58 11.15
CA ILE A 226 27.09 14.94 10.35
C ILE A 226 27.38 15.83 9.14
N PRO A 227 28.64 16.30 8.92
CA PRO A 227 28.98 17.08 7.75
C PRO A 227 28.66 16.34 6.43
N GLY A 228 28.01 17.02 5.51
CA GLY A 228 27.62 16.45 4.21
C GLY A 228 26.38 15.55 4.25
N MET A 229 25.73 15.42 5.40
CA MET A 229 24.44 14.69 5.52
C MET A 229 23.36 15.40 4.72
N ARG A 230 22.64 14.61 3.91
CA ARG A 230 21.45 15.04 3.19
C ARG A 230 20.32 14.04 3.44
N ILE A 231 19.26 14.49 4.10
CA ILE A 231 18.07 13.70 4.42
C ILE A 231 17.02 13.94 3.32
N PHE A 232 16.31 12.88 2.95
CA PHE A 232 15.19 12.91 2.01
C PHE A 232 13.88 12.60 2.74
N GLY A 233 12.78 13.21 2.28
CA GLY A 233 11.48 13.06 2.94
C GLY A 233 11.43 13.88 4.24
N GLU A 234 11.32 15.19 4.11
CA GLU A 234 11.16 16.14 5.23
C GLU A 234 9.71 16.65 5.32
N ALA A 235 8.75 15.76 5.02
CA ALA A 235 7.33 16.04 5.21
C ALA A 235 7.00 16.36 6.67
N ALA A 236 5.94 17.16 6.89
CA ALA A 236 5.49 17.53 8.24
C ALA A 236 4.99 16.28 9.00
N GLU A 237 4.22 15.43 8.33
CA GLU A 237 3.76 14.15 8.87
C GLU A 237 4.68 13.03 8.36
N LYS A 238 5.40 12.41 9.28
CA LYS A 238 6.45 11.44 8.95
C LYS A 238 6.41 10.20 9.83
N GLY A 239 6.43 9.03 9.18
CA GLY A 239 6.66 7.74 9.84
C GLY A 239 8.13 7.46 10.14
N SER A 240 8.42 6.30 10.70
CA SER A 240 9.73 5.88 11.23
C SER A 240 10.76 5.49 10.16
N VAL A 241 10.83 6.22 9.05
CA VAL A 241 11.79 6.00 7.96
C VAL A 241 12.65 7.24 7.76
N ILE A 242 13.98 7.06 7.71
CA ILE A 242 14.94 8.13 7.40
C ILE A 242 15.80 7.68 6.23
N SER A 243 15.63 8.31 5.08
CA SER A 243 16.48 8.10 3.89
C SER A 243 17.53 9.21 3.83
N PHE A 244 18.78 8.84 3.61
CA PHE A 244 19.88 9.82 3.63
C PHE A 244 21.02 9.45 2.68
N LEU A 245 21.81 10.46 2.33
CA LEU A 245 23.12 10.35 1.70
C LEU A 245 24.14 11.18 2.47
N VAL A 246 25.42 10.85 2.35
CA VAL A 246 26.52 11.59 3.00
C VAL A 246 27.57 11.95 1.96
N GLY A 247 27.74 13.24 1.69
CA GLY A 247 28.68 13.74 0.68
C GLY A 247 28.51 13.02 -0.67
N ASP A 248 29.62 12.59 -1.23
CA ASP A 248 29.67 11.86 -2.53
C ASP A 248 29.76 10.34 -2.36
N ILE A 249 29.52 9.81 -1.16
CA ILE A 249 29.55 8.36 -0.91
C ILE A 249 28.33 7.74 -1.57
N HIS A 250 28.58 6.80 -2.48
CA HIS A 250 27.52 6.06 -3.14
C HIS A 250 26.70 5.25 -2.12
N HIS A 251 25.37 5.23 -2.23
CA HIS A 251 24.48 4.60 -1.25
C HIS A 251 24.79 3.11 -1.02
N PHE A 252 25.21 2.40 -2.06
CA PHE A 252 25.61 0.98 -1.96
C PHE A 252 26.87 0.79 -1.11
N ASP A 253 27.89 1.67 -1.28
CA ASP A 253 29.10 1.65 -0.49
C ASP A 253 28.81 2.02 0.97
N MET A 254 27.94 3.01 1.19
CA MET A 254 27.46 3.37 2.52
C MET A 254 26.81 2.17 3.23
N GLY A 255 25.91 1.45 2.57
CA GLY A 255 25.30 0.26 3.12
C GLY A 255 26.33 -0.80 3.50
N THR A 256 27.32 -1.04 2.62
CA THR A 256 28.41 -2.00 2.85
C THR A 256 29.30 -1.61 4.03
N LEU A 257 29.63 -0.31 4.17
CA LEU A 257 30.44 0.20 5.28
C LEU A 257 29.70 0.07 6.62
N LEU A 258 28.43 0.44 6.66
CA LEU A 258 27.60 0.34 7.85
C LEU A 258 27.37 -1.12 8.27
N ASP A 259 27.17 -2.03 7.32
CA ASP A 259 27.06 -3.46 7.58
C ASP A 259 28.29 -4.03 8.28
N ARG A 260 29.50 -3.63 7.86
CA ARG A 260 30.77 -4.00 8.53
C ARG A 260 30.88 -3.50 9.96
N LEU A 261 30.14 -2.45 10.29
CA LEU A 261 30.04 -1.88 11.66
C LEU A 261 28.90 -2.49 12.45
N GLY A 262 28.16 -3.46 11.90
CA GLY A 262 27.02 -4.11 12.52
C GLY A 262 25.73 -3.25 12.49
N ILE A 263 25.67 -2.25 11.61
CA ILE A 263 24.52 -1.36 11.43
C ILE A 263 23.77 -1.78 10.18
N ALA A 264 22.62 -2.42 10.36
CA ALA A 264 21.76 -2.83 9.26
C ALA A 264 21.00 -1.63 8.67
N VAL A 265 21.23 -1.33 7.41
CA VAL A 265 20.50 -0.32 6.63
C VAL A 265 20.07 -0.90 5.29
N ARG A 266 19.18 -0.21 4.62
CA ARG A 266 18.69 -0.64 3.32
C ARG A 266 18.98 0.42 2.25
#